data_2f113d629520388b04706bf4a02303dc
#
_entry.id   2f113d629520388b04706bf4a02303dc
#
_cell.length_a   1.000
_cell.length_b   1.000
_cell.length_c   1.000
_cell.angle_alpha   90.00
_cell.angle_beta   90.00
_cell.angle_gamma   90.00
#
_symmetry.space_group_name_H-M   'P 1'
#
loop_
_entity.id
_entity.type
_entity.pdbx_description
1 polymer ?
#
loop_
_entity_poly.entity_id
_entity_poly.type
_entity_poly.pdbx_seq_one_letter_code
_entity_poly.pdbx_strand_id
1 'polypeptide(L)'
;MMKAVVDIETDALNATKIHCIVAQHYQTGETRQWIKDECVQFGGWSGKIDQFIMHNGLSFDGPILNRLANAKIQPGQIRDTLIESQLYNPVRDGGHSLESWGERLEYTKGELTEFEEYSEDMLQYCVRDTELTRKLATNLEQEGKGFNPQAYELERNIRIIIDRQQANGFAFNLMEGQILLAKLEDEQHQLESQATEMFEPTEVQLKTKVKYIPFNIASRKQIAERLMERGWEPKRYTDKGNIIINEDVLSQIKDMPEAKMFNRYFLLQKRTGLLKSWIQECQEDGRVHGKVLTLRTITGRMAHHKPNMAQVPAVYSPYGKECRSLWTVSNPETHKLVGTDASGLELRCLAHYLNDTDFTNEILTGDVHSANQVAAGLRTRDQAKTFIYAFLYGAGPAKIGKIVGGSAQTGRKLIEKFLSNMPQLKKLRSNIQEAVEKKGTIKGLDGRRLQIRSEH
;
A
#
# COMPACT_ATOMS: atom_id res chain seq x y z
N MET A 1 27.57 -19.96 16.49
CA MET A 1 26.91 -19.28 15.35
C MET A 1 27.48 -17.88 15.24
N MET A 2 28.20 -17.60 14.15
CA MET A 2 28.86 -16.31 13.93
C MET A 2 27.88 -15.35 13.27
N LYS A 3 27.60 -14.22 13.92
CA LYS A 3 26.67 -13.19 13.41
C LYS A 3 27.43 -11.91 13.09
N ALA A 4 27.16 -11.32 11.96
CA ALA A 4 27.75 -10.05 11.55
C ALA A 4 26.68 -9.05 11.13
N VAL A 5 26.84 -7.81 11.57
CA VAL A 5 26.10 -6.68 11.03
C VAL A 5 26.87 -6.18 9.82
N VAL A 6 26.21 -5.96 8.70
CA VAL A 6 26.85 -5.56 7.45
C VAL A 6 26.07 -4.43 6.81
N ASP A 7 26.82 -3.46 6.30
CA ASP A 7 26.32 -2.33 5.52
C ASP A 7 27.26 -2.03 4.36
N ILE A 8 26.75 -1.45 3.26
CA ILE A 8 27.51 -1.15 2.05
C ILE A 8 27.19 0.23 1.52
N GLU A 9 28.19 0.88 0.90
CA GLU A 9 27.97 2.08 0.11
C GLU A 9 28.24 1.81 -1.37
N THR A 10 27.40 2.34 -2.23
CA THR A 10 27.39 2.06 -3.67
C THR A 10 27.21 3.33 -4.49
N ASP A 11 27.56 3.26 -5.78
CA ASP A 11 27.43 4.36 -6.75
C ASP A 11 25.98 4.78 -7.03
N ALA A 12 25.02 3.88 -6.88
CA ALA A 12 23.60 4.16 -7.13
C ALA A 12 22.69 3.10 -6.50
N LEU A 13 21.38 3.34 -6.48
CA LEU A 13 20.39 2.33 -6.09
C LEU A 13 20.42 1.09 -7.01
N ASN A 14 20.64 1.28 -8.33
CA ASN A 14 20.97 0.19 -9.23
C ASN A 14 22.49 0.08 -9.36
N ALA A 15 23.12 -0.36 -8.27
CA ALA A 15 24.54 -0.36 -8.10
C ALA A 15 25.30 -1.07 -9.23
N THR A 16 26.31 -0.41 -9.77
CA THR A 16 27.30 -1.02 -10.68
C THR A 16 28.63 -1.25 -9.98
N LYS A 17 28.85 -0.57 -8.85
CA LYS A 17 30.06 -0.60 -8.05
C LYS A 17 29.76 -0.51 -6.57
N ILE A 18 30.51 -1.25 -5.76
CA ILE A 18 30.56 -1.08 -4.30
C ILE A 18 31.79 -0.23 -3.96
N HIS A 19 31.60 0.84 -3.21
CA HIS A 19 32.68 1.71 -2.76
C HIS A 19 33.36 1.20 -1.50
N CYS A 20 32.54 0.74 -0.53
CA CYS A 20 33.04 0.10 0.68
C CYS A 20 32.01 -0.87 1.27
N ILE A 21 32.50 -1.82 2.02
CA ILE A 21 31.74 -2.76 2.83
C ILE A 21 32.26 -2.67 4.26
N VAL A 22 31.38 -2.52 5.22
CA VAL A 22 31.70 -2.59 6.64
C VAL A 22 30.94 -3.76 7.26
N ALA A 23 31.67 -4.61 7.98
CA ALA A 23 31.11 -5.70 8.74
C ALA A 23 31.53 -5.64 10.19
N GLN A 24 30.59 -5.73 11.12
CA GLN A 24 30.86 -5.72 12.55
C GLN A 24 30.36 -7.02 13.19
N HIS A 25 31.23 -7.69 13.94
CA HIS A 25 30.83 -8.88 14.71
C HIS A 25 29.77 -8.49 15.75
N TYR A 26 28.61 -9.14 15.70
CA TYR A 26 27.43 -8.71 16.47
C TYR A 26 27.68 -8.67 17.99
N GLN A 27 28.35 -9.69 18.54
CA GLN A 27 28.60 -9.80 19.98
C GLN A 27 29.80 -8.98 20.45
N THR A 28 30.94 -9.04 19.73
CA THR A 28 32.19 -8.42 20.17
C THR A 28 32.36 -6.98 19.75
N GLY A 29 31.69 -6.57 18.64
CA GLY A 29 31.90 -5.25 18.03
C GLY A 29 33.16 -5.13 17.18
N GLU A 30 33.93 -6.22 16.99
CA GLU A 30 35.11 -6.20 16.09
C GLU A 30 34.68 -5.85 14.69
N THR A 31 35.30 -4.83 14.08
CA THR A 31 34.96 -4.28 12.77
C THR A 31 35.97 -4.71 11.71
N ARG A 32 35.49 -5.03 10.51
CA ARG A 32 36.27 -5.26 9.30
C ARG A 32 35.72 -4.40 8.18
N GLN A 33 36.62 -3.98 7.31
CA GLN A 33 36.33 -3.05 6.21
C GLN A 33 37.00 -3.57 4.94
N TRP A 34 36.30 -3.37 3.81
CA TRP A 34 36.82 -3.61 2.47
C TRP A 34 36.50 -2.37 1.63
N ILE A 35 37.51 -1.87 0.91
CA ILE A 35 37.44 -0.59 0.22
C ILE A 35 37.79 -0.81 -1.25
N LYS A 36 36.97 -0.24 -2.16
CA LYS A 36 37.19 -0.30 -3.61
C LYS A 36 37.39 -1.74 -4.10
N ASP A 37 38.52 -2.03 -4.74
CA ASP A 37 38.84 -3.33 -5.32
C ASP A 37 38.94 -4.46 -4.27
N GLU A 38 39.16 -4.13 -3.01
CA GLU A 38 39.14 -5.13 -1.93
C GLU A 38 37.76 -5.71 -1.64
N CYS A 39 36.69 -5.01 -2.04
CA CYS A 39 35.31 -5.46 -1.82
C CYS A 39 35.06 -6.88 -2.34
N VAL A 40 35.75 -7.33 -3.39
CA VAL A 40 35.64 -8.69 -3.94
C VAL A 40 36.11 -9.78 -2.95
N GLN A 41 36.98 -9.42 -2.00
CA GLN A 41 37.49 -10.33 -0.97
C GLN A 41 36.46 -10.65 0.11
N PHE A 42 35.41 -9.84 0.20
CA PHE A 42 34.31 -10.05 1.14
C PHE A 42 33.67 -11.43 0.97
N GLY A 43 33.56 -11.93 -0.26
CA GLY A 43 33.02 -13.25 -0.57
C GLY A 43 33.71 -14.39 0.18
N GLY A 44 35.05 -14.34 0.31
CA GLY A 44 35.82 -15.35 1.06
C GLY A 44 35.57 -15.28 2.57
N TRP A 45 35.34 -14.10 3.10
CA TRP A 45 35.05 -13.90 4.52
C TRP A 45 33.58 -14.24 4.85
N SER A 46 32.66 -13.87 3.97
CA SER A 46 31.20 -14.05 4.17
C SER A 46 30.79 -15.51 4.34
N GLY A 47 31.55 -16.45 3.75
CA GLY A 47 31.31 -17.89 3.89
C GLY A 47 31.44 -18.44 5.32
N LYS A 48 32.01 -17.66 6.26
CA LYS A 48 32.17 -18.01 7.66
C LYS A 48 31.03 -17.52 8.54
N ILE A 49 30.10 -16.73 7.97
CA ILE A 49 29.01 -16.08 8.70
C ILE A 49 27.74 -16.91 8.60
N ASP A 50 27.19 -17.26 9.75
CA ASP A 50 25.93 -18.00 9.84
C ASP A 50 24.71 -17.10 9.64
N GLN A 51 24.78 -15.84 10.14
CA GLN A 51 23.69 -14.87 10.02
C GLN A 51 24.23 -13.46 9.79
N PHE A 52 23.68 -12.81 8.75
CA PHE A 52 23.88 -11.40 8.45
C PHE A 52 22.73 -10.58 9.01
N ILE A 53 23.05 -9.47 9.68
CA ILE A 53 22.09 -8.51 10.21
C ILE A 53 22.25 -7.23 9.38
N MET A 54 21.18 -6.84 8.69
CA MET A 54 21.19 -5.72 7.74
C MET A 54 19.89 -4.93 7.88
N HIS A 55 19.90 -3.67 7.47
CA HIS A 55 18.69 -2.86 7.41
C HIS A 55 18.23 -2.73 5.96
N ASN A 56 17.12 -3.37 5.59
CA ASN A 56 16.65 -3.56 4.20
C ASN A 56 17.59 -4.44 3.35
N GLY A 57 18.37 -5.28 4.01
CA GLY A 57 19.41 -6.07 3.36
C GLY A 57 18.91 -7.17 2.43
N LEU A 58 17.69 -7.66 2.61
CA LEU A 58 17.07 -8.63 1.68
C LEU A 58 16.90 -8.06 0.28
N SER A 59 16.54 -6.77 0.20
CA SER A 59 16.22 -6.11 -1.08
C SER A 59 17.40 -5.31 -1.65
N PHE A 60 18.39 -4.98 -0.86
CA PHE A 60 19.50 -4.12 -1.28
C PHE A 60 20.88 -4.79 -1.07
N ASP A 61 21.38 -4.82 0.15
CA ASP A 61 22.78 -5.24 0.42
C ASP A 61 23.06 -6.67 -0.02
N GLY A 62 22.23 -7.62 0.35
CA GLY A 62 22.45 -9.04 0.06
C GLY A 62 22.58 -9.35 -1.44
N PRO A 63 21.61 -8.93 -2.28
CA PRO A 63 21.72 -9.07 -3.74
C PRO A 63 22.94 -8.39 -4.35
N ILE A 64 23.30 -7.18 -3.90
CA ILE A 64 24.45 -6.44 -4.41
C ILE A 64 25.75 -7.12 -4.02
N LEU A 65 25.91 -7.52 -2.76
CA LEU A 65 27.07 -8.29 -2.30
C LEU A 65 27.27 -9.59 -3.05
N ASN A 66 26.18 -10.30 -3.35
CA ASN A 66 26.24 -11.52 -4.15
C ASN A 66 26.71 -11.25 -5.59
N ARG A 67 26.27 -10.14 -6.18
CA ARG A 67 26.57 -9.79 -7.57
C ARG A 67 27.95 -9.18 -7.74
N LEU A 68 28.38 -8.29 -6.85
CA LEU A 68 29.55 -7.46 -7.03
C LEU A 68 30.72 -7.81 -6.08
N ALA A 69 30.47 -8.49 -4.96
CA ALA A 69 31.51 -8.85 -3.98
C ALA A 69 31.72 -10.37 -3.83
N ASN A 70 31.27 -11.16 -4.83
CA ASN A 70 31.38 -12.63 -4.84
C ASN A 70 30.84 -13.33 -3.58
N ALA A 71 29.94 -12.69 -2.84
CA ALA A 71 29.28 -13.32 -1.70
C ALA A 71 28.30 -14.39 -2.18
N LYS A 72 27.97 -15.33 -1.28
CA LYS A 72 26.98 -16.39 -1.55
C LYS A 72 25.93 -16.41 -0.45
N ILE A 73 25.49 -15.21 -0.06
CA ILE A 73 24.53 -15.00 1.03
C ILE A 73 23.16 -15.52 0.57
N GLN A 74 22.63 -16.46 1.33
CA GLN A 74 21.28 -16.94 1.11
C GLN A 74 20.27 -16.03 1.83
N PRO A 75 19.09 -15.77 1.26
CA PRO A 75 18.08 -14.94 1.91
C PRO A 75 17.71 -15.42 3.33
N GLY A 76 17.79 -16.73 3.57
CA GLY A 76 17.57 -17.33 4.88
C GLY A 76 18.62 -16.98 5.95
N GLN A 77 19.79 -16.50 5.53
CA GLN A 77 20.84 -16.05 6.44
C GLN A 77 20.69 -14.58 6.82
N ILE A 78 19.82 -13.82 6.15
CA ILE A 78 19.63 -12.39 6.42
C ILE A 78 18.53 -12.20 7.47
N ARG A 79 18.91 -11.56 8.57
CA ARG A 79 18.01 -10.95 9.54
C ARG A 79 17.84 -9.48 9.15
N ASP A 80 16.68 -9.13 8.64
CA ASP A 80 16.39 -7.78 8.15
C ASP A 80 15.70 -6.94 9.23
N THR A 81 16.41 -5.95 9.75
CA THR A 81 15.90 -5.09 10.84
C THR A 81 14.79 -4.16 10.40
N LEU A 82 14.64 -3.86 9.10
CA LEU A 82 13.50 -3.09 8.59
C LEU A 82 12.21 -3.89 8.71
N ILE A 83 12.23 -5.18 8.34
CA ILE A 83 11.08 -6.07 8.49
C ILE A 83 10.70 -6.23 9.97
N GLU A 84 11.68 -6.46 10.85
CA GLU A 84 11.42 -6.54 12.29
C GLU A 84 10.79 -5.26 12.84
N SER A 85 11.37 -4.10 12.48
CA SER A 85 10.86 -2.80 12.92
C SER A 85 9.40 -2.57 12.51
N GLN A 86 9.06 -2.90 11.26
CA GLN A 86 7.70 -2.76 10.73
C GLN A 86 6.73 -3.77 11.34
N LEU A 87 7.18 -5.01 11.56
CA LEU A 87 6.36 -6.08 12.11
C LEU A 87 6.03 -5.86 13.59
N TYR A 88 7.02 -5.43 14.39
CA TYR A 88 6.85 -5.28 15.83
C TYR A 88 6.04 -4.04 16.18
N ASN A 89 6.20 -2.96 15.45
CA ASN A 89 5.41 -1.74 15.63
C ASN A 89 5.16 -1.00 14.31
N PRO A 90 4.10 -1.34 13.57
CA PRO A 90 3.81 -0.76 12.26
C PRO A 90 3.50 0.74 12.29
N VAL A 91 3.39 1.32 13.47
CA VAL A 91 2.91 2.69 13.71
C VAL A 91 3.94 3.57 14.42
N ARG A 92 5.18 3.25 14.21
CA ARG A 92 6.31 3.94 14.80
C ARG A 92 6.38 5.41 14.34
N ASP A 93 6.39 6.33 15.30
CA ASP A 93 6.54 7.75 15.01
C ASP A 93 7.87 8.01 14.28
N GLY A 94 7.87 8.86 13.26
CA GLY A 94 9.02 9.09 12.39
C GLY A 94 9.33 7.97 11.39
N GLY A 95 8.65 6.81 11.48
CA GLY A 95 8.82 5.69 10.54
C GLY A 95 9.91 4.68 10.93
N HIS A 96 10.43 3.95 9.94
CA HIS A 96 11.29 2.78 10.13
C HIS A 96 12.67 2.92 9.49
N SER A 97 13.01 4.08 8.92
CA SER A 97 14.32 4.32 8.32
C SER A 97 15.44 4.24 9.38
N LEU A 98 16.65 3.92 8.94
CA LEU A 98 17.80 3.89 9.83
C LEU A 98 18.05 5.27 10.46
N GLU A 99 17.82 6.36 9.71
CA GLU A 99 17.86 7.74 10.23
C GLU A 99 16.90 7.95 11.40
N SER A 100 15.61 7.59 11.23
CA SER A 100 14.61 7.69 12.30
C SER A 100 14.94 6.82 13.53
N TRP A 101 15.62 5.71 13.32
CA TRP A 101 16.15 4.90 14.42
C TRP A 101 17.35 5.53 15.09
N GLY A 102 18.20 6.25 14.32
CA GLY A 102 19.29 7.03 14.85
C GLY A 102 18.82 8.08 15.85
N GLU A 103 17.76 8.81 15.49
CA GLU A 103 17.14 9.79 16.40
C GLU A 103 16.61 9.13 17.69
N ARG A 104 15.89 7.99 17.57
CA ARG A 104 15.33 7.26 18.74
C ARG A 104 16.40 6.66 19.66
N LEU A 105 17.51 6.24 19.11
CA LEU A 105 18.61 5.62 19.85
C LEU A 105 19.66 6.65 20.30
N GLU A 106 19.39 7.94 20.07
CA GLU A 106 20.31 9.04 20.35
C GLU A 106 21.71 8.81 19.72
N TYR A 107 21.69 8.22 18.52
CA TYR A 107 22.87 7.89 17.73
C TYR A 107 22.64 8.35 16.30
N THR A 108 22.76 9.66 16.06
CA THR A 108 22.44 10.27 14.78
C THR A 108 23.27 9.70 13.64
N LYS A 109 22.58 9.43 12.53
CA LYS A 109 23.19 9.09 11.25
C LYS A 109 24.05 10.27 10.77
N GLY A 110 25.21 10.01 10.19
CA GLY A 110 26.02 11.05 9.55
C GLY A 110 25.32 11.63 8.32
N GLU A 111 25.78 12.78 7.84
CA GLU A 111 25.35 13.34 6.56
C GLU A 111 26.35 12.96 5.48
N LEU A 112 25.87 12.40 4.37
CA LEU A 112 26.64 12.13 3.17
C LEU A 112 25.80 12.59 1.97
N THR A 113 26.39 13.41 1.09
CA THR A 113 25.67 13.99 -0.05
C THR A 113 26.18 13.50 -1.41
N GLU A 114 27.39 12.95 -1.45
CA GLU A 114 28.05 12.50 -2.68
C GLU A 114 28.28 10.99 -2.63
N PHE A 115 27.75 10.27 -3.62
CA PHE A 115 27.84 8.81 -3.70
C PHE A 115 28.51 8.31 -5.00
N GLU A 116 28.91 9.21 -5.90
CA GLU A 116 29.47 8.82 -7.19
C GLU A 116 30.86 8.20 -7.06
N GLU A 117 31.69 8.73 -6.14
CA GLU A 117 33.04 8.26 -5.91
C GLU A 117 33.28 7.95 -4.42
N TYR A 118 34.19 6.99 -4.18
CA TYR A 118 34.63 6.68 -2.81
C TYR A 118 35.31 7.87 -2.13
N SER A 119 34.89 8.14 -0.90
CA SER A 119 35.56 9.07 0.01
C SER A 119 35.78 8.45 1.40
N GLU A 120 36.71 8.98 2.19
CA GLU A 120 36.87 8.55 3.58
C GLU A 120 35.64 8.88 4.44
N ASP A 121 34.96 9.98 4.15
CA ASP A 121 33.72 10.35 4.82
C ASP A 121 32.62 9.30 4.53
N MET A 122 32.56 8.74 3.32
CA MET A 122 31.68 7.63 2.96
C MET A 122 31.97 6.37 3.78
N LEU A 123 33.23 6.04 3.98
CA LEU A 123 33.62 4.91 4.82
C LEU A 123 33.18 5.12 6.27
N GLN A 124 33.44 6.33 6.84
CA GLN A 124 33.01 6.66 8.19
C GLN A 124 31.48 6.63 8.34
N TYR A 125 30.79 7.06 7.31
CA TYR A 125 29.33 6.98 7.25
C TYR A 125 28.84 5.51 7.28
N CYS A 126 29.40 4.62 6.47
CA CYS A 126 29.11 3.19 6.46
C CYS A 126 29.42 2.51 7.81
N VAL A 127 30.57 2.87 8.45
CA VAL A 127 30.91 2.40 9.82
C VAL A 127 29.79 2.79 10.79
N ARG A 128 29.37 4.04 10.74
CA ARG A 128 28.35 4.57 11.64
C ARG A 128 27.00 3.90 11.43
N ASP A 129 26.60 3.65 10.18
CA ASP A 129 25.36 2.94 9.85
C ASP A 129 25.40 1.48 10.31
N THR A 130 26.55 0.81 10.20
CA THR A 130 26.78 -0.53 10.74
C THR A 130 26.62 -0.56 12.27
N GLU A 131 27.22 0.39 12.99
CA GLU A 131 27.08 0.51 14.44
C GLU A 131 25.65 0.81 14.87
N LEU A 132 24.97 1.71 14.17
CA LEU A 132 23.56 2.03 14.40
C LEU A 132 22.68 0.80 14.18
N THR A 133 22.90 0.06 13.09
CA THR A 133 22.18 -1.19 12.80
C THR A 133 22.41 -2.25 13.89
N ARG A 134 23.60 -2.33 14.49
CA ARG A 134 23.88 -3.21 15.62
C ARG A 134 23.08 -2.82 16.88
N LYS A 135 23.04 -1.52 17.20
CA LYS A 135 22.22 -0.98 18.30
C LYS A 135 20.73 -1.24 18.06
N LEU A 136 20.27 -0.99 16.84
CA LEU A 136 18.90 -1.26 16.41
C LEU A 136 18.54 -2.74 16.58
N ALA A 137 19.36 -3.64 16.08
CA ALA A 137 19.14 -5.09 16.20
C ALA A 137 19.01 -5.55 17.66
N THR A 138 19.83 -4.97 18.56
CA THR A 138 19.78 -5.23 20.00
C THR A 138 18.46 -4.72 20.62
N ASN A 139 18.01 -3.53 20.21
CA ASN A 139 16.72 -2.97 20.65
C ASN A 139 15.54 -3.84 20.18
N LEU A 140 15.55 -4.24 18.90
CA LEU A 140 14.50 -5.08 18.32
C LEU A 140 14.47 -6.49 18.94
N GLU A 141 15.57 -7.03 19.43
CA GLU A 141 15.55 -8.29 20.20
C GLU A 141 14.73 -8.18 21.50
N GLN A 142 14.78 -7.02 22.16
CA GLN A 142 13.96 -6.79 23.35
C GLN A 142 12.49 -6.58 22.98
N GLU A 143 12.23 -5.75 21.97
CA GLU A 143 10.86 -5.46 21.48
C GLU A 143 10.18 -6.72 20.93
N GLY A 144 10.93 -7.58 20.24
CA GLY A 144 10.45 -8.82 19.65
C GLY A 144 10.18 -9.95 20.65
N LYS A 145 10.48 -9.77 21.95
CA LYS A 145 10.20 -10.79 22.95
C LYS A 145 8.71 -11.14 22.99
N GLY A 146 8.43 -12.41 22.78
CA GLY A 146 7.07 -12.96 22.73
C GLY A 146 6.35 -12.80 21.39
N PHE A 147 7.01 -12.28 20.33
CA PHE A 147 6.55 -12.49 18.97
C PHE A 147 6.80 -13.93 18.51
N ASN A 148 5.90 -14.44 17.69
CA ASN A 148 6.12 -15.75 17.08
C ASN A 148 7.12 -15.59 15.91
N PRO A 149 8.22 -16.37 15.88
CA PRO A 149 9.16 -16.36 14.76
C PRO A 149 8.51 -16.61 13.39
N GLN A 150 7.40 -17.35 13.32
CA GLN A 150 6.65 -17.61 12.10
C GLN A 150 6.16 -16.30 11.42
N ALA A 151 5.83 -15.27 12.18
CA ALA A 151 5.40 -14.00 11.63
C ALA A 151 6.55 -13.30 10.86
N TYR A 152 7.76 -13.35 11.42
CA TYR A 152 8.95 -12.82 10.74
C TYR A 152 9.30 -13.66 9.49
N GLU A 153 9.29 -14.98 9.61
CA GLU A 153 9.55 -15.90 8.50
C GLU A 153 8.58 -15.68 7.33
N LEU A 154 7.30 -15.48 7.63
CA LEU A 154 6.28 -15.17 6.62
C LEU A 154 6.63 -13.88 5.88
N GLU A 155 6.90 -12.80 6.59
CA GLU A 155 7.19 -11.50 5.98
C GLU A 155 8.51 -11.52 5.19
N ARG A 156 9.53 -12.21 5.69
CA ARG A 156 10.78 -12.43 4.96
C ARG A 156 10.55 -13.17 3.64
N ASN A 157 9.79 -14.26 3.67
CA ASN A 157 9.50 -15.06 2.46
C ASN A 157 8.65 -14.25 1.46
N ILE A 158 7.68 -13.49 1.95
CA ILE A 158 6.90 -12.57 1.12
C ILE A 158 7.80 -11.51 0.50
N ARG A 159 8.74 -10.92 1.25
CA ARG A 159 9.69 -9.94 0.71
C ARG A 159 10.49 -10.51 -0.47
N ILE A 160 11.01 -11.72 -0.33
CA ILE A 160 11.75 -12.43 -1.39
C ILE A 160 10.89 -12.62 -2.65
N ILE A 161 9.62 -13.02 -2.47
CA ILE A 161 8.68 -13.19 -3.59
C ILE A 161 8.42 -11.85 -4.28
N ILE A 162 8.18 -10.80 -3.50
CA ILE A 162 7.92 -9.46 -4.01
C ILE A 162 9.14 -8.89 -4.75
N ASP A 163 10.35 -9.08 -4.25
CA ASP A 163 11.56 -8.63 -4.93
C ASP A 163 11.74 -9.33 -6.30
N ARG A 164 11.43 -10.63 -6.38
CA ARG A 164 11.41 -11.36 -7.67
C ARG A 164 10.33 -10.83 -8.60
N GLN A 165 9.13 -10.54 -8.09
CA GLN A 165 8.03 -9.95 -8.87
C GLN A 165 8.43 -8.58 -9.42
N GLN A 166 9.03 -7.73 -8.59
CA GLN A 166 9.52 -6.41 -9.00
C GLN A 166 10.62 -6.52 -10.05
N ALA A 167 11.61 -7.41 -9.85
CA ALA A 167 12.68 -7.66 -10.82
C ALA A 167 12.14 -8.18 -12.16
N ASN A 168 11.11 -9.03 -12.14
CA ASN A 168 10.48 -9.52 -13.37
C ASN A 168 9.66 -8.43 -14.07
N GLY A 169 8.94 -7.58 -13.33
CA GLY A 169 7.99 -6.62 -13.88
C GLY A 169 6.83 -7.27 -14.64
N PHE A 170 5.98 -6.44 -15.25
CA PHE A 170 4.86 -6.86 -16.09
C PHE A 170 4.98 -6.22 -17.47
N ALA A 171 4.84 -6.99 -18.54
CA ALA A 171 4.86 -6.45 -19.89
C ALA A 171 3.69 -5.49 -20.10
N PHE A 172 4.00 -4.35 -20.69
CA PHE A 172 3.06 -3.25 -20.93
C PHE A 172 3.09 -2.83 -22.40
N ASN A 173 1.93 -2.75 -23.02
CA ASN A 173 1.81 -2.28 -24.41
C ASN A 173 1.90 -0.76 -24.43
N LEU A 174 3.13 -0.23 -24.50
CA LEU A 174 3.42 1.20 -24.43
C LEU A 174 2.73 1.98 -25.55
N MET A 175 2.75 1.45 -26.78
CA MET A 175 2.16 2.11 -27.94
C MET A 175 0.63 2.26 -27.80
N GLU A 176 -0.07 1.17 -27.46
CA GLU A 176 -1.51 1.22 -27.23
C GLU A 176 -1.86 2.08 -26.00
N GLY A 177 -0.98 2.11 -25.00
CA GLY A 177 -1.11 3.00 -23.85
C GLY A 177 -1.07 4.48 -24.24
N GLN A 178 -0.16 4.87 -25.11
CA GLN A 178 -0.04 6.22 -25.64
C GLN A 178 -1.24 6.61 -26.52
N ILE A 179 -1.70 5.69 -27.37
CA ILE A 179 -2.90 5.91 -28.20
C ILE A 179 -4.13 6.12 -27.33
N LEU A 180 -4.32 5.26 -26.31
CA LEU A 180 -5.44 5.43 -25.37
C LEU A 180 -5.34 6.74 -24.59
N LEU A 181 -4.14 7.11 -24.13
CA LEU A 181 -3.93 8.39 -23.44
C LEU A 181 -4.33 9.57 -24.32
N ALA A 182 -3.84 9.63 -25.55
CA ALA A 182 -4.16 10.70 -26.48
C ALA A 182 -5.67 10.83 -26.74
N LYS A 183 -6.35 9.70 -26.91
CA LYS A 183 -7.82 9.65 -27.06
C LYS A 183 -8.55 10.23 -25.85
N LEU A 184 -8.10 9.90 -24.62
CA LEU A 184 -8.76 10.38 -23.40
C LEU A 184 -8.44 11.84 -23.12
N GLU A 185 -7.25 12.30 -23.48
CA GLU A 185 -6.89 13.72 -23.40
C GLU A 185 -7.68 14.56 -24.38
N ASP A 186 -7.90 14.09 -25.60
CA ASP A 186 -8.76 14.79 -26.58
C ASP A 186 -10.20 14.94 -26.05
N GLU A 187 -10.79 13.87 -25.53
CA GLU A 187 -12.11 13.92 -24.90
C GLU A 187 -12.14 14.90 -23.69
N GLN A 188 -11.07 14.90 -22.89
CA GLN A 188 -10.94 15.81 -21.75
C GLN A 188 -10.88 17.28 -22.21
N HIS A 189 -10.12 17.60 -23.26
CA HIS A 189 -10.06 18.93 -23.85
C HIS A 189 -11.38 19.39 -24.46
N GLN A 190 -12.13 18.47 -25.08
CA GLN A 190 -13.47 18.79 -25.59
C GLN A 190 -14.41 19.19 -24.44
N LEU A 191 -14.36 18.49 -23.30
CA LEU A 191 -15.14 18.86 -22.11
C LEU A 191 -14.68 20.19 -21.49
N GLU A 192 -13.39 20.49 -21.51
CA GLU A 192 -12.84 21.77 -21.05
C GLU A 192 -13.36 22.95 -21.94
N SER A 193 -13.34 22.78 -23.25
CA SER A 193 -13.87 23.76 -24.21
C SER A 193 -15.37 23.95 -23.99
N GLN A 194 -16.15 22.88 -23.95
CA GLN A 194 -17.59 22.97 -23.69
C GLN A 194 -17.91 23.67 -22.37
N ALA A 195 -17.14 23.36 -21.31
CA ALA A 195 -17.32 24.02 -20.01
C ALA A 195 -16.99 25.52 -20.07
N THR A 196 -15.95 25.92 -20.81
CA THR A 196 -15.57 27.31 -20.98
C THR A 196 -16.62 28.11 -21.77
N GLU A 197 -17.23 27.48 -22.77
CA GLU A 197 -18.33 28.09 -23.55
C GLU A 197 -19.64 28.19 -22.73
N MET A 198 -19.88 27.22 -21.83
CA MET A 198 -21.10 27.13 -21.02
C MET A 198 -21.14 28.13 -19.86
N PHE A 199 -19.98 28.49 -19.31
CA PHE A 199 -19.86 29.33 -18.12
C PHE A 199 -19.07 30.59 -18.40
N GLU A 200 -19.70 31.77 -18.19
CA GLU A 200 -19.04 33.05 -18.27
C GLU A 200 -17.84 33.14 -17.33
N PRO A 201 -16.76 33.85 -17.75
CA PRO A 201 -15.62 34.11 -16.88
C PRO A 201 -16.03 34.82 -15.61
N THR A 202 -15.42 34.44 -14.49
CA THR A 202 -15.64 35.13 -13.22
C THR A 202 -14.89 36.42 -13.18
N GLU A 203 -15.61 37.52 -12.96
CA GLU A 203 -15.04 38.83 -12.76
C GLU A 203 -14.43 38.97 -11.36
N VAL A 204 -13.14 39.30 -11.28
CA VAL A 204 -12.42 39.53 -10.03
C VAL A 204 -11.91 40.98 -10.02
N GLN A 205 -12.46 41.80 -9.14
CA GLN A 205 -12.01 43.16 -8.90
C GLN A 205 -10.68 43.16 -8.16
N LEU A 206 -9.62 43.60 -8.80
CA LEU A 206 -8.34 43.87 -8.16
C LEU A 206 -8.24 45.35 -7.78
N LYS A 207 -7.27 45.75 -6.97
CA LYS A 207 -7.12 47.14 -6.51
C LYS A 207 -7.06 48.18 -7.64
N THR A 208 -6.52 47.81 -8.80
CA THR A 208 -6.27 48.73 -9.93
C THR A 208 -6.89 48.30 -11.25
N LYS A 209 -7.43 47.07 -11.34
CA LYS A 209 -7.99 46.52 -12.58
C LYS A 209 -8.98 45.39 -12.31
N VAL A 210 -9.87 45.17 -13.28
CA VAL A 210 -10.74 44.00 -13.34
C VAL A 210 -9.99 42.89 -14.05
N LYS A 211 -10.05 41.65 -13.49
CA LYS A 211 -9.52 40.44 -14.12
C LYS A 211 -10.67 39.46 -14.36
N TYR A 212 -10.77 38.99 -15.59
CA TYR A 212 -11.70 37.95 -15.98
C TYR A 212 -10.98 36.59 -15.90
N ILE A 213 -11.47 35.66 -15.06
CA ILE A 213 -10.91 34.33 -14.86
C ILE A 213 -11.83 33.35 -15.57
N PRO A 214 -11.37 32.63 -16.62
CA PRO A 214 -12.16 31.60 -17.29
C PRO A 214 -12.58 30.51 -16.32
N PHE A 215 -13.72 29.88 -16.60
CA PHE A 215 -14.15 28.73 -15.85
C PHE A 215 -13.16 27.57 -16.01
N ASN A 216 -12.75 27.00 -14.89
CA ASN A 216 -11.85 25.84 -14.85
C ASN A 216 -12.61 24.62 -14.34
N ILE A 217 -12.94 23.69 -15.23
CA ILE A 217 -13.64 22.45 -14.92
C ILE A 217 -12.87 21.51 -13.95
N ALA A 218 -11.54 21.69 -13.78
CA ALA A 218 -10.75 20.99 -12.78
C ALA A 218 -10.92 21.56 -11.36
N SER A 219 -11.44 22.79 -11.23
CA SER A 219 -11.61 23.49 -9.96
C SER A 219 -12.89 23.10 -9.26
N ARG A 220 -12.79 22.22 -8.26
CA ARG A 220 -13.95 21.82 -7.44
C ARG A 220 -14.68 23.00 -6.79
N LYS A 221 -13.94 24.06 -6.47
CA LYS A 221 -14.53 25.30 -5.91
C LYS A 221 -15.41 25.99 -6.94
N GLN A 222 -14.91 26.22 -8.16
CA GLN A 222 -15.69 26.87 -9.21
C GLN A 222 -16.89 26.00 -9.64
N ILE A 223 -16.74 24.67 -9.69
CA ILE A 223 -17.86 23.77 -9.95
C ILE A 223 -18.94 23.94 -8.89
N ALA A 224 -18.57 23.98 -7.60
CA ALA A 224 -19.55 24.18 -6.53
C ALA A 224 -20.28 25.53 -6.68
N GLU A 225 -19.56 26.61 -6.95
CA GLU A 225 -20.11 27.94 -7.16
C GLU A 225 -21.13 27.94 -8.33
N ARG A 226 -20.78 27.37 -9.48
CA ARG A 226 -21.67 27.29 -10.64
C ARG A 226 -22.90 26.42 -10.43
N LEU A 227 -22.77 25.31 -9.71
CA LEU A 227 -23.91 24.48 -9.36
C LEU A 227 -24.87 25.20 -8.38
N MET A 228 -24.31 25.93 -7.41
CA MET A 228 -25.12 26.71 -6.46
C MET A 228 -25.86 27.87 -7.15
N GLU A 229 -25.23 28.59 -8.07
CA GLU A 229 -25.88 29.63 -8.90
C GLU A 229 -27.11 29.09 -9.67
N ARG A 230 -27.10 27.77 -9.97
CA ARG A 230 -28.22 27.06 -10.61
C ARG A 230 -29.18 26.37 -9.65
N GLY A 231 -29.06 26.64 -8.34
CA GLY A 231 -29.99 26.17 -7.33
C GLY A 231 -29.61 24.83 -6.65
N TRP A 232 -28.37 24.33 -6.87
CA TRP A 232 -27.90 23.18 -6.10
C TRP A 232 -27.49 23.59 -4.68
N GLU A 233 -27.94 22.82 -3.69
CA GLU A 233 -27.56 23.02 -2.30
C GLU A 233 -26.55 21.97 -1.85
N PRO A 234 -25.34 22.37 -1.37
CA PRO A 234 -24.35 21.44 -0.86
C PRO A 234 -24.77 20.80 0.45
N LYS A 235 -24.67 19.47 0.52
CA LYS A 235 -25.02 18.68 1.70
C LYS A 235 -23.81 18.08 2.43
N ARG A 236 -22.61 18.20 1.86
CA ARG A 236 -21.38 17.58 2.38
C ARG A 236 -20.22 18.56 2.37
N TYR A 237 -19.54 18.63 3.50
CA TYR A 237 -18.39 19.51 3.72
C TYR A 237 -17.20 18.73 4.28
N THR A 238 -15.99 19.22 4.04
CA THR A 238 -14.77 18.72 4.69
C THR A 238 -14.73 19.25 6.13
N ASP A 239 -13.84 18.69 6.98
CA ASP A 239 -13.63 19.14 8.35
C ASP A 239 -13.21 20.63 8.44
N LYS A 240 -12.65 21.17 7.34
CA LYS A 240 -12.28 22.58 7.20
C LYS A 240 -13.40 23.45 6.62
N GLY A 241 -14.63 22.91 6.48
CA GLY A 241 -15.79 23.64 5.97
C GLY A 241 -15.85 23.84 4.45
N ASN A 242 -14.95 23.24 3.66
CA ASN A 242 -15.03 23.33 2.20
C ASN A 242 -16.09 22.38 1.64
N ILE A 243 -16.83 22.81 0.62
CA ILE A 243 -17.82 21.97 -0.08
C ILE A 243 -17.13 20.78 -0.74
N ILE A 244 -17.67 19.58 -0.53
CA ILE A 244 -17.17 18.36 -1.17
C ILE A 244 -17.82 18.21 -2.55
N ILE A 245 -16.98 18.27 -3.59
CA ILE A 245 -17.32 17.91 -4.97
C ILE A 245 -16.52 16.68 -5.36
N ASN A 246 -17.21 15.57 -5.57
CA ASN A 246 -16.64 14.31 -6.04
C ASN A 246 -17.69 13.55 -6.87
N GLU A 247 -17.28 12.42 -7.46
CA GLU A 247 -18.15 11.58 -8.29
C GLU A 247 -19.44 11.17 -7.59
N ASP A 248 -19.38 10.84 -6.28
CA ASP A 248 -20.56 10.45 -5.51
C ASP A 248 -21.56 11.60 -5.38
N VAL A 249 -21.08 12.82 -5.14
CA VAL A 249 -21.92 14.02 -5.02
C VAL A 249 -22.51 14.36 -6.37
N LEU A 250 -21.69 14.43 -7.42
CA LEU A 250 -22.12 14.78 -8.78
C LEU A 250 -23.13 13.75 -9.33
N SER A 251 -22.96 12.47 -9.04
CA SER A 251 -23.90 11.41 -9.49
C SER A 251 -25.28 11.51 -8.87
N GLN A 252 -25.43 12.19 -7.73
CA GLN A 252 -26.71 12.41 -7.06
C GLN A 252 -27.49 13.60 -7.62
N ILE A 253 -26.83 14.49 -8.37
CA ILE A 253 -27.44 15.65 -9.01
C ILE A 253 -28.01 15.22 -10.37
N LYS A 254 -29.29 14.87 -10.40
CA LYS A 254 -29.94 14.31 -11.59
C LYS A 254 -30.49 15.38 -12.55
N ASP A 255 -30.85 16.51 -11.99
CA ASP A 255 -31.60 17.55 -12.70
C ASP A 255 -30.69 18.61 -13.39
N MET A 256 -29.38 18.44 -13.30
CA MET A 256 -28.38 19.33 -13.89
C MET A 256 -27.49 18.56 -14.86
N PRO A 257 -27.58 18.79 -16.18
CA PRO A 257 -26.75 18.09 -17.17
C PRO A 257 -25.26 18.37 -17.00
N GLU A 258 -24.88 19.53 -16.46
CA GLU A 258 -23.49 19.92 -16.16
C GLU A 258 -22.85 19.00 -15.14
N ALA A 259 -23.60 18.52 -14.17
CA ALA A 259 -23.09 17.57 -13.17
C ALA A 259 -22.59 16.27 -13.82
N LYS A 260 -23.24 15.82 -14.92
CA LYS A 260 -22.79 14.65 -15.70
C LYS A 260 -21.48 14.96 -16.44
N MET A 261 -21.36 16.17 -17.01
CA MET A 261 -20.16 16.64 -17.70
C MET A 261 -18.97 16.69 -16.71
N PHE A 262 -19.15 17.28 -15.54
CA PHE A 262 -18.11 17.33 -14.50
C PHE A 262 -17.72 15.94 -14.02
N ASN A 263 -18.67 15.06 -13.84
CA ASN A 263 -18.43 13.67 -13.43
C ASN A 263 -17.63 12.92 -14.50
N ARG A 264 -17.96 13.12 -15.79
CA ARG A 264 -17.20 12.56 -16.92
C ARG A 264 -15.78 13.08 -16.95
N TYR A 265 -15.58 14.38 -16.77
CA TYR A 265 -14.27 15.02 -16.71
C TYR A 265 -13.40 14.42 -15.59
N PHE A 266 -13.92 14.27 -14.38
CA PHE A 266 -13.16 13.65 -13.26
C PHE A 266 -12.81 12.19 -13.51
N LEU A 267 -13.69 11.44 -14.16
CA LEU A 267 -13.39 10.09 -14.59
C LEU A 267 -12.20 10.07 -15.57
N LEU A 268 -12.24 10.92 -16.60
CA LEU A 268 -11.14 11.03 -17.57
C LEU A 268 -9.85 11.45 -16.90
N GLN A 269 -9.87 12.46 -16.04
CA GLN A 269 -8.71 12.93 -15.28
C GLN A 269 -8.06 11.80 -14.46
N LYS A 270 -8.87 10.93 -13.86
CA LYS A 270 -8.34 9.74 -13.16
C LYS A 270 -7.71 8.74 -14.13
N ARG A 271 -8.33 8.50 -15.28
CA ARG A 271 -7.82 7.54 -16.27
C ARG A 271 -6.53 8.03 -16.93
N THR A 272 -6.50 9.29 -17.33
CA THR A 272 -5.28 9.90 -17.90
C THR A 272 -4.14 9.93 -16.90
N GLY A 273 -4.41 10.23 -15.62
CA GLY A 273 -3.41 10.17 -14.56
C GLY A 273 -2.81 8.78 -14.36
N LEU A 274 -3.64 7.72 -14.40
CA LEU A 274 -3.16 6.32 -14.33
C LEU A 274 -2.30 5.97 -15.55
N LEU A 275 -2.77 6.27 -16.76
CA LEU A 275 -2.04 5.98 -18.00
C LEU A 275 -0.69 6.70 -18.04
N LYS A 276 -0.65 7.99 -17.69
CA LYS A 276 0.61 8.75 -17.59
C LYS A 276 1.59 8.09 -16.64
N SER A 277 1.12 7.68 -15.46
CA SER A 277 1.95 6.98 -14.48
C SER A 277 2.49 5.65 -15.01
N TRP A 278 1.69 4.86 -15.71
CA TRP A 278 2.13 3.57 -16.27
C TRP A 278 3.12 3.75 -17.42
N ILE A 279 2.85 4.71 -18.32
CA ILE A 279 3.72 5.05 -19.44
C ILE A 279 5.09 5.54 -18.93
N GLN A 280 5.09 6.41 -17.92
CA GLN A 280 6.32 6.97 -17.33
C GLN A 280 7.19 5.89 -16.68
N GLU A 281 6.58 4.87 -16.07
CA GLU A 281 7.30 3.81 -15.35
C GLU A 281 7.61 2.60 -16.26
N CYS A 282 7.22 2.63 -17.53
CA CYS A 282 7.59 1.60 -18.51
C CYS A 282 9.06 1.76 -18.88
N GLN A 283 9.86 0.71 -18.67
CA GLN A 283 11.29 0.71 -18.95
C GLN A 283 11.61 0.24 -20.37
N GLU A 284 12.88 0.30 -20.75
CA GLU A 284 13.37 -0.06 -22.08
C GLU A 284 13.08 -1.52 -22.48
N ASP A 285 12.95 -2.40 -21.51
CA ASP A 285 12.58 -3.81 -21.72
C ASP A 285 11.07 -4.01 -22.02
N GLY A 286 10.29 -2.91 -22.11
CA GLY A 286 8.85 -2.94 -22.36
C GLY A 286 8.03 -3.39 -21.15
N ARG A 287 8.59 -3.31 -19.94
CA ARG A 287 7.95 -3.75 -18.71
C ARG A 287 7.83 -2.64 -17.69
N VAL A 288 6.86 -2.78 -16.83
CA VAL A 288 6.67 -1.90 -15.65
C VAL A 288 7.07 -2.67 -14.41
N HIS A 289 8.09 -2.19 -13.71
CA HIS A 289 8.65 -2.78 -12.49
C HIS A 289 8.06 -2.13 -11.23
N GLY A 290 6.73 -2.19 -11.13
CA GLY A 290 6.00 -1.56 -10.02
C GLY A 290 6.43 -2.09 -8.66
N LYS A 291 6.67 -1.18 -7.71
CA LYS A 291 7.10 -1.51 -6.35
C LYS A 291 5.92 -1.92 -5.48
N VAL A 292 6.13 -2.94 -4.66
CA VAL A 292 5.20 -3.37 -3.62
C VAL A 292 5.88 -3.24 -2.27
N LEU A 293 5.31 -2.39 -1.42
CA LEU A 293 5.77 -2.17 -0.07
C LEU A 293 5.06 -3.15 0.86
N THR A 294 5.78 -4.15 1.36
CA THR A 294 5.28 -5.08 2.38
C THR A 294 5.11 -4.36 3.71
N LEU A 295 4.22 -4.82 4.58
CA LEU A 295 3.96 -4.26 5.92
C LEU A 295 3.67 -2.73 5.93
N ARG A 296 3.15 -2.19 4.81
CA ARG A 296 2.97 -0.73 4.68
C ARG A 296 1.81 -0.17 5.50
N THR A 297 0.78 -0.98 5.73
CA THR A 297 -0.40 -0.55 6.50
C THR A 297 -0.33 -1.06 7.94
N ILE A 298 -1.06 -0.42 8.83
CA ILE A 298 -1.17 -0.83 10.25
C ILE A 298 -1.71 -2.25 10.43
N THR A 299 -2.43 -2.76 9.43
CA THR A 299 -2.97 -4.12 9.40
C THR A 299 -2.04 -5.13 8.73
N GLY A 300 -0.84 -4.72 8.32
CA GLY A 300 0.14 -5.54 7.62
C GLY A 300 -0.15 -5.76 6.13
N ARG A 301 -1.14 -5.07 5.54
CA ARG A 301 -1.37 -5.14 4.10
C ARG A 301 -0.27 -4.46 3.32
N MET A 302 0.00 -4.98 2.12
CA MET A 302 0.92 -4.37 1.16
C MET A 302 0.31 -3.14 0.51
N ALA A 303 1.17 -2.23 0.04
CA ALA A 303 0.77 -1.10 -0.79
C ALA A 303 1.59 -1.07 -2.07
N HIS A 304 0.96 -0.70 -3.18
CA HIS A 304 1.64 -0.50 -4.45
C HIS A 304 2.20 0.92 -4.58
N HIS A 305 3.37 1.03 -5.21
CA HIS A 305 4.05 2.30 -5.43
C HIS A 305 4.82 2.27 -6.76
N LYS A 306 4.79 3.35 -7.50
CA LYS A 306 5.51 3.55 -8.78
C LYS A 306 5.39 2.36 -9.76
N PRO A 307 4.23 2.16 -10.39
CA PRO A 307 2.94 2.81 -10.17
C PRO A 307 2.05 2.04 -9.19
N ASN A 308 0.88 2.61 -8.83
CA ASN A 308 -0.11 1.91 -8.01
C ASN A 308 -0.91 0.91 -8.85
N MET A 309 -0.45 -0.33 -8.91
CA MET A 309 -1.06 -1.43 -9.67
C MET A 309 -2.40 -1.92 -9.09
N ALA A 310 -2.71 -1.61 -7.83
CA ALA A 310 -3.99 -1.99 -7.22
C ALA A 310 -5.17 -1.17 -7.76
N GLN A 311 -4.91 -0.10 -8.52
CA GLN A 311 -5.94 0.80 -9.06
C GLN A 311 -6.25 0.56 -10.55
N VAL A 312 -5.79 -0.52 -11.15
CA VAL A 312 -6.17 -0.89 -12.53
C VAL A 312 -7.70 -1.04 -12.58
N PRO A 313 -8.41 -0.29 -13.44
CA PRO A 313 -9.86 -0.25 -13.43
C PRO A 313 -10.49 -1.62 -13.67
N ALA A 314 -11.64 -1.89 -13.06
CA ALA A 314 -12.39 -3.11 -13.32
C ALA A 314 -12.92 -3.16 -14.77
N VAL A 315 -13.04 -4.34 -15.34
CA VAL A 315 -13.46 -4.55 -16.74
C VAL A 315 -14.78 -3.83 -17.07
N TYR A 316 -15.72 -3.84 -16.14
CA TYR A 316 -17.04 -3.24 -16.30
C TYR A 316 -17.07 -1.71 -16.09
N SER A 317 -15.97 -1.13 -15.61
CA SER A 317 -15.87 0.33 -15.45
C SER A 317 -15.50 1.01 -16.77
N PRO A 318 -15.84 2.29 -16.98
CA PRO A 318 -15.47 3.00 -18.19
C PRO A 318 -13.95 2.94 -18.44
N TYR A 319 -13.58 2.56 -19.66
CA TYR A 319 -12.21 2.28 -20.11
C TYR A 319 -11.48 1.18 -19.32
N GLY A 320 -12.20 0.39 -18.53
CA GLY A 320 -11.59 -0.67 -17.73
C GLY A 320 -11.02 -1.79 -18.59
N LYS A 321 -11.74 -2.19 -19.66
CA LYS A 321 -11.27 -3.22 -20.59
C LYS A 321 -10.01 -2.76 -21.32
N GLU A 322 -10.01 -1.54 -21.84
CA GLU A 322 -8.88 -0.94 -22.55
C GLU A 322 -7.66 -0.81 -21.63
N CYS A 323 -7.83 -0.29 -20.43
CA CYS A 323 -6.75 -0.19 -19.45
C CYS A 323 -6.15 -1.55 -19.09
N ARG A 324 -6.99 -2.59 -18.96
CA ARG A 324 -6.51 -3.94 -18.62
C ARG A 324 -5.80 -4.62 -19.77
N SER A 325 -6.23 -4.40 -21.02
CA SER A 325 -5.58 -4.99 -22.21
C SER A 325 -4.17 -4.45 -22.45
N LEU A 326 -3.77 -3.35 -21.83
CA LEU A 326 -2.41 -2.84 -21.88
C LEU A 326 -1.41 -3.74 -21.14
N TRP A 327 -1.88 -4.48 -20.11
CA TRP A 327 -1.08 -5.44 -19.35
C TRP A 327 -1.10 -6.79 -20.04
N THR A 328 0.05 -7.22 -20.52
CA THR A 328 0.18 -8.36 -21.43
C THR A 328 1.38 -9.24 -21.07
N VAL A 329 1.78 -10.09 -21.97
CA VAL A 329 2.98 -10.91 -21.92
C VAL A 329 3.93 -10.51 -23.03
N SER A 330 5.23 -10.73 -22.84
CA SER A 330 6.25 -10.35 -23.85
C SER A 330 6.09 -11.10 -25.17
N ASN A 331 5.60 -12.34 -25.13
CA ASN A 331 5.30 -13.14 -26.33
C ASN A 331 3.95 -13.86 -26.16
N PRO A 332 2.86 -13.33 -26.75
CA PRO A 332 1.52 -13.93 -26.63
C PRO A 332 1.36 -15.32 -27.25
N GLU A 333 2.26 -15.73 -28.15
CA GLU A 333 2.22 -17.06 -28.77
C GLU A 333 2.69 -18.15 -27.78
N THR A 334 3.65 -17.82 -26.92
CA THR A 334 4.29 -18.78 -26.00
C THR A 334 3.95 -18.56 -24.54
N HIS A 335 3.44 -17.39 -24.16
CA HIS A 335 3.15 -17.02 -22.78
C HIS A 335 1.70 -16.58 -22.59
N LYS A 336 1.19 -16.78 -21.38
CA LYS A 336 -0.14 -16.31 -20.96
C LYS A 336 -0.04 -15.69 -19.56
N LEU A 337 -0.87 -14.69 -19.29
CA LEU A 337 -1.10 -14.24 -17.92
C LEU A 337 -2.01 -15.25 -17.23
N VAL A 338 -1.56 -15.74 -16.09
CA VAL A 338 -2.33 -16.62 -15.21
C VAL A 338 -2.70 -15.82 -13.95
N GLY A 339 -3.99 -15.66 -13.70
CA GLY A 339 -4.52 -15.00 -12.52
C GLY A 339 -5.15 -16.02 -11.58
N THR A 340 -4.84 -15.92 -10.28
CA THR A 340 -5.48 -16.70 -9.22
C THR A 340 -6.00 -15.75 -8.14
N ASP A 341 -7.17 -16.03 -7.61
CA ASP A 341 -7.78 -15.28 -6.52
C ASP A 341 -8.36 -16.24 -5.47
N ALA A 342 -8.17 -15.90 -4.20
CA ALA A 342 -8.70 -16.67 -3.09
C ALA A 342 -10.17 -16.33 -2.88
N SER A 343 -11.06 -17.21 -3.32
CA SER A 343 -12.51 -17.02 -3.20
C SER A 343 -12.95 -16.86 -1.74
N GLY A 344 -13.56 -15.71 -1.42
CA GLY A 344 -14.13 -15.44 -0.10
C GLY A 344 -13.11 -15.51 1.05
N LEU A 345 -11.86 -15.04 0.81
CA LEU A 345 -10.75 -15.17 1.76
C LEU A 345 -11.11 -14.68 3.17
N GLU A 346 -11.70 -13.49 3.29
CA GLU A 346 -12.09 -12.91 4.57
C GLU A 346 -13.11 -13.78 5.33
N LEU A 347 -14.07 -14.35 4.61
CA LEU A 347 -15.09 -15.22 5.21
C LEU A 347 -14.50 -16.56 5.64
N ARG A 348 -13.52 -17.09 4.91
CA ARG A 348 -12.78 -18.31 5.31
C ARG A 348 -11.94 -18.06 6.55
N CYS A 349 -11.28 -16.91 6.64
CA CYS A 349 -10.57 -16.51 7.86
C CYS A 349 -11.55 -16.33 9.03
N LEU A 350 -12.71 -15.74 8.80
CA LEU A 350 -13.75 -15.60 9.82
C LEU A 350 -14.23 -16.98 10.30
N ALA A 351 -14.49 -17.93 9.41
CA ALA A 351 -14.91 -19.28 9.76
C ALA A 351 -13.90 -19.97 10.69
N HIS A 352 -12.59 -19.80 10.41
CA HIS A 352 -11.53 -20.29 11.29
C HIS A 352 -11.66 -19.73 12.72
N TYR A 353 -11.86 -18.42 12.85
CA TYR A 353 -12.00 -17.79 14.17
C TYR A 353 -13.33 -18.09 14.88
N LEU A 354 -14.40 -18.29 14.12
CA LEU A 354 -15.70 -18.66 14.68
C LEU A 354 -15.70 -20.09 15.22
N ASN A 355 -14.92 -20.99 14.60
CA ASN A 355 -14.92 -22.43 14.87
C ASN A 355 -16.35 -23.00 14.87
N ASP A 356 -17.15 -22.60 13.87
CA ASP A 356 -18.54 -22.95 13.68
C ASP A 356 -18.64 -23.86 12.45
N THR A 357 -19.05 -25.11 12.68
CA THR A 357 -19.12 -26.13 11.62
C THR A 357 -20.15 -25.79 10.55
N ASP A 358 -21.30 -25.27 10.94
CA ASP A 358 -22.39 -24.96 10.00
C ASP A 358 -22.00 -23.78 9.11
N PHE A 359 -21.43 -22.72 9.70
CA PHE A 359 -20.91 -21.59 8.95
C PHE A 359 -19.76 -21.99 8.01
N THR A 360 -18.89 -22.89 8.48
CA THR A 360 -17.77 -23.41 7.66
C THR A 360 -18.28 -24.21 6.47
N ASN A 361 -19.25 -25.11 6.69
CA ASN A 361 -19.86 -25.90 5.62
C ASN A 361 -20.55 -25.01 4.60
N GLU A 362 -21.25 -23.96 5.04
CA GLU A 362 -21.92 -23.01 4.15
C GLU A 362 -20.90 -22.26 3.25
N ILE A 363 -19.72 -21.93 3.77
CA ILE A 363 -18.66 -21.32 2.96
C ILE A 363 -18.04 -22.30 1.96
N LEU A 364 -17.89 -23.57 2.33
CA LEU A 364 -17.19 -24.56 1.52
C LEU A 364 -18.08 -25.15 0.42
N THR A 365 -19.35 -25.39 0.71
CA THR A 365 -20.26 -26.16 -0.14
C THR A 365 -21.57 -25.45 -0.47
N GLY A 366 -21.92 -24.37 0.26
CA GLY A 366 -23.16 -23.62 0.11
C GLY A 366 -22.98 -22.25 -0.50
N ASP A 367 -23.94 -21.37 -0.25
CA ASP A 367 -23.91 -19.95 -0.60
C ASP A 367 -23.95 -19.07 0.66
N VAL A 368 -22.78 -18.78 1.20
CA VAL A 368 -22.62 -17.96 2.41
C VAL A 368 -23.31 -16.60 2.34
N HIS A 369 -23.47 -16.02 1.12
CA HIS A 369 -24.17 -14.75 0.98
C HIS A 369 -25.68 -14.90 1.13
N SER A 370 -26.26 -16.01 0.67
CA SER A 370 -27.66 -16.34 0.93
C SER A 370 -27.91 -16.69 2.39
N ALA A 371 -26.99 -17.41 3.05
CA ALA A 371 -27.06 -17.66 4.49
C ALA A 371 -27.00 -16.35 5.29
N ASN A 372 -26.08 -15.45 4.96
CA ASN A 372 -25.99 -14.13 5.58
C ASN A 372 -27.22 -13.24 5.28
N GLN A 373 -27.85 -13.38 4.11
CA GLN A 373 -29.10 -12.71 3.76
C GLN A 373 -30.21 -13.09 4.73
N VAL A 374 -30.37 -14.38 4.97
CA VAL A 374 -31.36 -14.90 5.93
C VAL A 374 -31.04 -14.45 7.35
N ALA A 375 -29.79 -14.61 7.80
CA ALA A 375 -29.35 -14.25 9.14
C ALA A 375 -29.54 -12.76 9.46
N ALA A 376 -29.30 -11.88 8.50
CA ALA A 376 -29.51 -10.45 8.63
C ALA A 376 -30.96 -10.02 8.32
N GLY A 377 -31.74 -10.86 7.65
CA GLY A 377 -33.10 -10.54 7.17
C GLY A 377 -33.10 -9.49 6.05
N LEU A 378 -32.16 -9.60 5.12
CA LEU A 378 -31.98 -8.68 4.01
C LEU A 378 -32.84 -9.09 2.80
N ARG A 379 -33.20 -8.11 1.95
CA ARG A 379 -34.10 -8.36 0.81
C ARG A 379 -33.42 -9.08 -0.34
N THR A 380 -32.13 -8.81 -0.57
CA THR A 380 -31.38 -9.37 -1.69
C THR A 380 -30.02 -9.92 -1.26
N ARG A 381 -29.53 -10.90 -2.01
CA ARG A 381 -28.21 -11.50 -1.85
C ARG A 381 -27.07 -10.47 -2.03
N ASP A 382 -27.24 -9.52 -2.95
CA ASP A 382 -26.25 -8.45 -3.19
C ASP A 382 -26.14 -7.48 -2.01
N GLN A 383 -27.28 -7.16 -1.38
CA GLN A 383 -27.27 -6.42 -0.13
C GLN A 383 -26.54 -7.18 0.98
N ALA A 384 -26.74 -8.50 1.07
CA ALA A 384 -26.05 -9.34 2.05
C ALA A 384 -24.54 -9.38 1.82
N LYS A 385 -24.11 -9.54 0.56
CA LYS A 385 -22.71 -9.46 0.18
C LYS A 385 -22.08 -8.12 0.58
N THR A 386 -22.73 -7.02 0.25
CA THR A 386 -22.22 -5.67 0.61
C THR A 386 -22.23 -5.46 2.13
N PHE A 387 -23.29 -5.92 2.81
CA PHE A 387 -23.43 -5.80 4.25
C PHE A 387 -22.34 -6.55 5.00
N ILE A 388 -22.10 -7.83 4.68
CA ILE A 388 -21.14 -8.65 5.45
C ILE A 388 -19.72 -8.08 5.36
N TYR A 389 -19.28 -7.67 4.19
CA TYR A 389 -17.97 -7.06 4.05
C TYR A 389 -17.90 -5.69 4.76
N ALA A 390 -18.91 -4.83 4.60
CA ALA A 390 -18.95 -3.56 5.31
C ALA A 390 -18.92 -3.77 6.83
N PHE A 391 -19.65 -4.76 7.34
CA PHE A 391 -19.68 -5.12 8.75
C PHE A 391 -18.31 -5.61 9.24
N LEU A 392 -17.67 -6.53 8.52
CA LEU A 392 -16.34 -7.06 8.86
C LEU A 392 -15.26 -5.97 8.88
N TYR A 393 -15.37 -4.99 7.98
CA TYR A 393 -14.48 -3.84 7.94
C TYR A 393 -14.88 -2.70 8.90
N GLY A 394 -15.76 -2.97 9.86
CA GLY A 394 -16.08 -2.04 10.93
C GLY A 394 -17.00 -0.88 10.53
N ALA A 395 -17.79 -1.03 9.47
CA ALA A 395 -18.75 0.01 9.08
C ALA A 395 -19.76 0.26 10.21
N GLY A 396 -19.87 1.52 10.65
CA GLY A 396 -20.84 1.93 11.66
C GLY A 396 -22.30 1.90 11.17
N PRO A 397 -23.26 2.04 12.09
CA PRO A 397 -24.71 1.95 11.80
C PRO A 397 -25.17 2.86 10.66
N ALA A 398 -24.62 4.06 10.52
CA ALA A 398 -25.00 4.99 9.46
C ALA A 398 -24.65 4.45 8.06
N LYS A 399 -23.46 3.87 7.89
CA LYS A 399 -23.02 3.26 6.62
C LYS A 399 -23.80 1.98 6.33
N ILE A 400 -24.02 1.14 7.33
CA ILE A 400 -24.83 -0.07 7.20
C ILE A 400 -26.27 0.27 6.82
N GLY A 401 -26.87 1.29 7.46
CA GLY A 401 -28.23 1.74 7.11
C GLY A 401 -28.35 2.16 5.64
N LYS A 402 -27.37 2.90 5.11
CA LYS A 402 -27.35 3.31 3.69
C LYS A 402 -27.33 2.13 2.72
N ILE A 403 -26.63 1.05 3.03
CA ILE A 403 -26.58 -0.16 2.19
C ILE A 403 -27.97 -0.74 1.94
N VAL A 404 -28.85 -0.62 2.93
CA VAL A 404 -30.23 -1.14 2.86
C VAL A 404 -31.27 -0.07 2.55
N GLY A 405 -30.83 1.14 2.18
CA GLY A 405 -31.72 2.26 1.86
C GLY A 405 -32.42 2.86 3.08
N GLY A 406 -31.83 2.71 4.28
CA GLY A 406 -32.41 3.17 5.55
C GLY A 406 -31.50 4.15 6.33
N SER A 407 -31.91 4.47 7.55
CA SER A 407 -31.21 5.38 8.49
C SER A 407 -30.15 4.66 9.32
N ALA A 408 -29.40 5.42 10.14
CA ALA A 408 -28.49 4.86 11.13
C ALA A 408 -29.21 3.95 12.15
N GLN A 409 -30.46 4.27 12.50
CA GLN A 409 -31.27 3.42 13.37
C GLN A 409 -31.60 2.07 12.70
N THR A 410 -31.92 2.09 11.39
CA THR A 410 -32.12 0.87 10.61
C THR A 410 -30.85 0.02 10.60
N GLY A 411 -29.69 0.65 10.40
CA GLY A 411 -28.40 -0.04 10.44
C GLY A 411 -28.08 -0.65 11.80
N ARG A 412 -28.41 0.03 12.90
CA ARG A 412 -28.22 -0.49 14.26
C ARG A 412 -29.09 -1.75 14.49
N LYS A 413 -30.37 -1.69 14.17
CA LYS A 413 -31.29 -2.84 14.27
C LYS A 413 -30.82 -4.03 13.43
N LEU A 414 -30.27 -3.76 12.24
CA LEU A 414 -29.74 -4.81 11.36
C LEU A 414 -28.52 -5.50 11.98
N ILE A 415 -27.58 -4.73 12.52
CA ILE A 415 -26.40 -5.27 13.22
C ILE A 415 -26.82 -6.11 14.43
N GLU A 416 -27.73 -5.61 15.25
CA GLU A 416 -28.26 -6.32 16.43
C GLU A 416 -28.91 -7.64 16.04
N LYS A 417 -29.78 -7.62 15.03
CA LYS A 417 -30.46 -8.82 14.51
C LYS A 417 -29.45 -9.83 13.97
N PHE A 418 -28.47 -9.39 13.18
CA PHE A 418 -27.43 -10.25 12.61
C PHE A 418 -26.63 -10.93 13.72
N LEU A 419 -26.18 -10.17 14.72
CA LEU A 419 -25.42 -10.70 15.86
C LEU A 419 -26.26 -11.63 16.76
N SER A 420 -27.58 -11.41 16.87
CA SER A 420 -28.46 -12.33 17.62
C SER A 420 -28.61 -13.68 16.92
N ASN A 421 -28.57 -13.67 15.59
CA ASN A 421 -28.66 -14.90 14.78
C ASN A 421 -27.30 -15.59 14.57
N MET A 422 -26.20 -14.94 14.99
CA MET A 422 -24.84 -15.50 14.92
C MET A 422 -24.13 -15.39 16.29
N PRO A 423 -24.48 -16.23 17.26
CA PRO A 423 -23.96 -16.13 18.64
C PRO A 423 -22.44 -16.31 18.71
N GLN A 424 -21.85 -17.15 17.87
CA GLN A 424 -20.40 -17.32 17.81
C GLN A 424 -19.68 -16.02 17.37
N LEU A 425 -20.26 -15.30 16.41
CA LEU A 425 -19.71 -13.99 15.98
C LEU A 425 -19.83 -12.94 17.08
N LYS A 426 -20.94 -12.94 17.81
CA LYS A 426 -21.12 -12.07 18.98
C LYS A 426 -20.07 -12.35 20.05
N LYS A 427 -19.82 -13.63 20.33
CA LYS A 427 -18.79 -14.09 21.30
C LYS A 427 -17.38 -13.70 20.84
N LEU A 428 -17.06 -13.91 19.55
CA LEU A 428 -15.76 -13.50 18.98
C LEU A 428 -15.51 -12.01 19.18
N ARG A 429 -16.49 -11.15 18.87
CA ARG A 429 -16.38 -9.71 19.09
C ARG A 429 -16.15 -9.35 20.56
N SER A 430 -16.89 -9.94 21.49
CA SER A 430 -16.67 -9.73 22.92
C SER A 430 -15.27 -10.11 23.37
N ASN A 431 -14.79 -11.28 22.92
CA ASN A 431 -13.45 -11.77 23.24
C ASN A 431 -12.34 -10.83 22.69
N ILE A 432 -12.52 -10.28 21.48
CA ILE A 432 -11.59 -9.31 20.89
C ILE A 432 -11.59 -8.04 21.74
N GLN A 433 -12.76 -7.51 22.07
CA GLN A 433 -12.88 -6.31 22.89
C GLN A 433 -12.22 -6.48 24.25
N GLU A 434 -12.49 -7.57 24.96
CA GLU A 434 -11.83 -7.88 26.23
C GLU A 434 -10.30 -8.01 26.09
N ALA A 435 -9.81 -8.62 25.01
CA ALA A 435 -8.38 -8.74 24.77
C ALA A 435 -7.73 -7.37 24.55
N VAL A 436 -8.40 -6.47 23.81
CA VAL A 436 -7.95 -5.10 23.60
C VAL A 436 -7.91 -4.32 24.89
N GLU A 437 -8.99 -4.35 25.69
CA GLU A 437 -9.08 -3.65 26.98
C GLU A 437 -8.01 -4.13 27.97
N LYS A 438 -7.73 -5.45 28.00
CA LYS A 438 -6.77 -6.03 28.95
C LYS A 438 -5.32 -5.88 28.53
N LYS A 439 -5.02 -5.93 27.21
CA LYS A 439 -3.64 -6.09 26.69
C LYS A 439 -3.24 -5.00 25.69
N GLY A 440 -4.15 -4.19 25.19
CA GLY A 440 -3.90 -3.24 24.10
C GLY A 440 -3.53 -3.87 22.76
N THR A 441 -3.52 -5.23 22.69
CA THR A 441 -3.09 -5.98 21.51
C THR A 441 -3.96 -7.20 21.28
N ILE A 442 -4.09 -7.60 20.01
CA ILE A 442 -4.66 -8.88 19.61
C ILE A 442 -3.62 -9.70 18.84
N LYS A 443 -3.82 -11.02 18.79
CA LYS A 443 -2.90 -11.95 18.11
C LYS A 443 -3.48 -12.36 16.76
N GLY A 444 -2.69 -12.22 15.69
CA GLY A 444 -3.03 -12.69 14.34
C GLY A 444 -2.82 -14.22 14.20
N LEU A 445 -3.22 -14.76 13.04
CA LEU A 445 -3.10 -16.20 12.72
C LEU A 445 -1.66 -16.70 12.74
N ASP A 446 -0.73 -15.91 12.26
CA ASP A 446 0.71 -16.17 12.24
C ASP A 446 1.40 -15.86 13.58
N GLY A 447 0.63 -15.47 14.58
CA GLY A 447 1.12 -15.14 15.91
C GLY A 447 1.69 -13.73 16.07
N ARG A 448 1.60 -12.87 15.04
CA ARG A 448 1.96 -11.44 15.19
C ARG A 448 1.05 -10.74 16.19
N ARG A 449 1.58 -9.71 16.83
CA ARG A 449 0.78 -8.83 17.68
C ARG A 449 0.28 -7.65 16.86
N LEU A 450 -1.04 -7.44 16.85
CA LEU A 450 -1.68 -6.28 16.26
C LEU A 450 -1.94 -5.27 17.39
N GLN A 451 -1.27 -4.14 17.34
CA GLN A 451 -1.45 -3.06 18.30
C GLN A 451 -2.73 -2.26 17.96
N ILE A 452 -3.53 -1.97 18.97
CA ILE A 452 -4.74 -1.16 18.82
C ILE A 452 -4.40 0.26 19.26
N ARG A 453 -4.59 1.24 18.36
CA ARG A 453 -4.18 2.63 18.58
C ARG A 453 -5.18 3.47 19.38
N SER A 454 -6.45 3.18 19.26
CA SER A 454 -7.52 3.94 19.94
C SER A 454 -8.74 3.06 20.13
N GLU A 455 -9.53 3.39 21.13
CA GLU A 455 -10.80 2.74 21.47
C GLU A 455 -11.98 3.25 20.61
N HIS A 456 -11.72 3.95 19.51
CA HIS A 456 -12.77 4.57 18.67
C HIS A 456 -13.17 3.70 17.49
#